data_d83d2eec17dc0636c429d0c1bdff5d90
#
_entry.id   d83d2eec17dc0636c429d0c1bdff5d90
#
_cell.length_a   1.000
_cell.length_b   1.000
_cell.length_c   1.000
_cell.angle_alpha   90.00
_cell.angle_beta   90.00
_cell.angle_gamma   90.00
#
_symmetry.space_group_name_H-M   'P 1'
#
loop_
_entity.id
_entity.type
_entity.pdbx_description
1 polymer ?
#
loop_
_entity_poly.entity_id
_entity_poly.type
_entity_poly.pdbx_seq_one_letter_code
_entity_poly.pdbx_strand_id
1 'polypeptide(L)'
;MRPPLLGLFPKVVPKGGDSFHGKFIPADTSICMNTSSLLQSTAMFGHDSDIFRPERFTDVDPEQRIEMQRNVELAFGYGQNQCAGKQVVFIEINKILFEASLLDLLIPLYE
;
A
#
# COMPACT_ATOMS: atom_id res chain seq x y z
N MET A 1 11.57 -5.39 1.28
CA MET A 1 10.25 -5.99 1.59
C MET A 1 9.53 -6.30 0.29
N ARG A 2 8.88 -7.46 0.16
CA ARG A 2 8.14 -7.78 -1.08
C ARG A 2 6.69 -7.32 -0.92
N PRO A 3 6.14 -6.56 -1.87
CA PRO A 3 4.74 -6.17 -1.81
C PRO A 3 3.84 -7.43 -1.89
N PRO A 4 2.69 -7.42 -1.22
CA PRO A 4 1.79 -8.58 -1.15
C PRO A 4 1.16 -8.94 -2.50
N LEU A 5 1.13 -7.98 -3.43
CA LEU A 5 0.56 -8.14 -4.76
C LEU A 5 1.53 -7.59 -5.80
N LEU A 6 1.97 -8.46 -6.69
CA LEU A 6 2.70 -8.09 -7.91
C LEU A 6 1.72 -7.81 -9.07
N GLY A 7 0.41 -7.86 -8.77
CA GLY A 7 -0.65 -7.79 -9.75
C GLY A 7 -0.84 -6.41 -10.34
N LEU A 8 -0.99 -6.40 -11.65
CA LEU A 8 -1.44 -5.26 -12.41
C LEU A 8 -2.96 -5.26 -12.40
N PHE A 9 -3.58 -4.22 -11.81
CA PHE A 9 -5.03 -4.04 -11.87
C PHE A 9 -5.33 -3.01 -12.98
N PRO A 10 -5.54 -3.48 -14.23
CA PRO A 10 -5.72 -2.58 -15.36
C PRO A 10 -7.00 -1.75 -15.22
N LYS A 11 -6.89 -0.49 -15.56
CA LYS A 11 -8.00 0.42 -15.83
C LYS A 11 -8.03 0.68 -17.31
N VAL A 12 -9.20 0.59 -17.90
CA VAL A 12 -9.37 0.84 -19.34
C VAL A 12 -9.77 2.29 -19.56
N VAL A 13 -9.09 2.95 -20.46
CA VAL A 13 -9.42 4.33 -20.87
C VAL A 13 -10.78 4.35 -21.53
N PRO A 14 -11.71 5.23 -21.10
CA PRO A 14 -13.08 5.27 -21.63
C PRO A 14 -13.14 5.69 -23.08
N LYS A 15 -14.32 5.51 -23.71
CA LYS A 15 -14.61 6.00 -25.06
C LYS A 15 -14.37 7.51 -25.12
N GLY A 16 -13.61 7.93 -26.11
CA GLY A 16 -13.17 9.31 -26.29
C GLY A 16 -11.70 9.54 -25.94
N GLY A 17 -11.07 8.57 -25.27
CA GLY A 17 -9.68 8.73 -24.80
C GLY A 17 -9.58 9.55 -23.53
N ASP A 18 -8.35 9.76 -23.08
CA ASP A 18 -8.01 10.58 -21.92
C ASP A 18 -6.66 11.27 -22.15
N SER A 19 -6.28 12.20 -21.30
CA SER A 19 -4.97 12.83 -21.35
C SER A 19 -4.24 12.68 -20.02
N PHE A 20 -2.96 12.31 -20.08
CA PHE A 20 -2.10 12.16 -18.93
C PHE A 20 -0.76 12.87 -19.17
N HIS A 21 -0.43 13.81 -18.30
CA HIS A 21 0.75 14.69 -18.47
C HIS A 21 0.86 15.32 -19.85
N GLY A 22 -0.26 15.81 -20.39
CA GLY A 22 -0.32 16.47 -21.72
C GLY A 22 -0.21 15.52 -22.93
N LYS A 23 -0.17 14.20 -22.70
CA LYS A 23 -0.18 13.18 -23.77
C LYS A 23 -1.55 12.55 -23.85
N PHE A 24 -2.08 12.49 -25.09
CA PHE A 24 -3.34 11.81 -25.37
C PHE A 24 -3.17 10.30 -25.28
N ILE A 25 -4.10 9.64 -24.60
CA ILE A 25 -4.19 8.19 -24.47
C ILE A 25 -5.45 7.72 -25.17
N PRO A 26 -5.34 6.87 -26.21
CA PRO A 26 -6.51 6.37 -26.93
C PRO A 26 -7.46 5.56 -26.04
N ALA A 27 -8.75 5.55 -26.44
CA ALA A 27 -9.74 4.67 -25.85
C ALA A 27 -9.27 3.20 -25.90
N ASP A 28 -9.80 2.38 -24.96
CA ASP A 28 -9.49 0.96 -24.82
C ASP A 28 -8.02 0.64 -24.43
N THR A 29 -7.19 1.67 -24.21
CA THR A 29 -5.84 1.48 -23.65
C THR A 29 -5.93 1.02 -22.20
N SER A 30 -5.22 -0.05 -21.86
CA SER A 30 -5.11 -0.52 -20.47
C SER A 30 -3.99 0.21 -19.72
N ILE A 31 -4.31 0.89 -18.64
CA ILE A 31 -3.36 1.56 -17.76
C ILE A 31 -3.22 0.73 -16.48
N CYS A 32 -1.99 0.40 -16.10
CA CYS A 32 -1.68 -0.39 -14.93
C CYS A 32 -0.77 0.38 -13.99
N MET A 33 -0.99 0.20 -12.68
CA MET A 33 -0.09 0.71 -11.66
C MET A 33 0.83 -0.42 -11.19
N ASN A 34 2.13 -0.16 -11.18
CA ASN A 34 3.10 -1.07 -10.58
C ASN A 34 3.13 -0.85 -9.06
N THR A 35 2.39 -1.67 -8.31
CA THR A 35 2.28 -1.58 -6.85
C THR A 35 3.64 -1.80 -6.17
N SER A 36 4.50 -2.64 -6.73
CA SER A 36 5.85 -2.85 -6.21
C SER A 36 6.67 -1.56 -6.23
N SER A 37 6.71 -0.89 -7.38
CA SER A 37 7.41 0.39 -7.53
C SER A 37 6.81 1.48 -6.66
N LEU A 38 5.48 1.49 -6.49
CA LEU A 38 4.80 2.43 -5.61
C LEU A 38 5.28 2.27 -4.16
N LEU A 39 5.21 1.04 -3.62
CA LEU A 39 5.55 0.75 -2.22
C LEU A 39 7.05 0.77 -1.92
N GLN A 40 7.90 0.80 -2.94
CA GLN A 40 9.35 0.95 -2.82
C GLN A 40 9.86 2.30 -3.34
N SER A 41 8.97 3.25 -3.53
CA SER A 41 9.32 4.58 -4.00
C SER A 41 10.17 5.32 -2.96
N THR A 42 11.40 5.64 -3.32
CA THR A 42 12.30 6.43 -2.46
C THR A 42 11.80 7.86 -2.26
N ALA A 43 11.07 8.40 -3.23
CA ALA A 43 10.45 9.72 -3.11
C ALA A 43 9.33 9.75 -2.06
N MET A 44 8.63 8.62 -1.87
CA MET A 44 7.50 8.52 -0.93
C MET A 44 7.92 8.04 0.46
N PHE A 45 8.88 7.11 0.53
CA PHE A 45 9.21 6.38 1.76
C PHE A 45 10.68 6.53 2.21
N GLY A 46 11.47 7.35 1.52
CA GLY A 46 12.88 7.57 1.82
C GLY A 46 13.82 6.58 1.11
N HIS A 47 15.11 6.84 1.24
CA HIS A 47 16.18 6.09 0.54
C HIS A 47 16.27 4.62 0.94
N ASP A 48 15.72 4.26 2.12
CA ASP A 48 15.67 2.91 2.69
C ASP A 48 14.30 2.25 2.52
N SER A 49 13.55 2.62 1.48
CA SER A 49 12.19 2.13 1.22
C SER A 49 12.09 0.62 1.03
N ASP A 50 13.18 -0.06 0.68
CA ASP A 50 13.30 -1.51 0.55
C ASP A 50 13.53 -2.24 1.89
N ILE A 51 13.93 -1.52 2.93
CA ILE A 51 14.19 -2.06 4.26
C ILE A 51 12.91 -2.06 5.11
N PHE A 52 12.72 -3.14 5.88
CA PHE A 52 11.66 -3.18 6.88
C PHE A 52 12.04 -2.30 8.08
N ARG A 53 11.45 -1.12 8.14
CA ARG A 53 11.63 -0.15 9.23
C ARG A 53 10.29 0.49 9.56
N PRO A 54 9.52 -0.09 10.51
CA PRO A 54 8.22 0.45 10.92
C PRO A 54 8.34 1.87 11.50
N GLU A 55 9.48 2.18 12.14
CA GLU A 55 9.75 3.49 12.74
C GLU A 55 9.72 4.63 11.72
N ARG A 56 9.83 4.34 10.40
CA ARG A 56 9.70 5.37 9.34
C ARG A 56 8.41 6.17 9.42
N PHE A 57 7.35 5.60 10.03
CA PHE A 57 6.07 6.27 10.22
C PHE A 57 5.98 7.05 11.54
N THR A 58 6.92 6.83 12.46
CA THR A 58 6.98 7.52 13.76
C THR A 58 8.07 8.57 13.84
N ASP A 59 9.15 8.39 13.06
CA ASP A 59 10.34 9.26 13.04
C ASP A 59 10.16 10.51 12.15
N VAL A 60 8.98 10.72 11.59
CA VAL A 60 8.66 11.84 10.71
C VAL A 60 7.61 12.74 11.32
N ASP A 61 7.50 13.97 10.80
CA ASP A 61 6.45 14.89 11.22
C ASP A 61 5.03 14.39 10.86
N PRO A 62 3.98 14.92 11.51
CA PRO A 62 2.61 14.45 11.29
C PRO A 62 2.11 14.58 9.85
N GLU A 63 2.52 15.62 9.12
CA GLU A 63 2.09 15.84 7.74
C GLU A 63 2.69 14.79 6.81
N GLN A 64 3.99 14.56 6.93
CA GLN A 64 4.69 13.54 6.17
C GLN A 64 4.16 12.13 6.49
N ARG A 65 3.83 11.85 7.75
CA ARG A 65 3.20 10.58 8.15
C ARG A 65 1.86 10.36 7.44
N ILE A 66 1.00 11.37 7.42
CA ILE A 66 -0.31 11.29 6.74
C ILE A 66 -0.13 11.03 5.24
N GLU A 67 0.83 11.71 4.61
CA GLU A 67 1.13 11.51 3.19
C GLU A 67 1.61 10.08 2.92
N MET A 68 2.55 9.58 3.71
CA MET A 68 3.05 8.20 3.59
C MET A 68 1.93 7.17 3.79
N GLN A 69 1.05 7.36 4.77
CA GLN A 69 -0.10 6.48 5.01
C GLN A 69 -1.06 6.49 3.81
N ARG A 70 -1.36 7.65 3.24
CA ARG A 70 -2.18 7.74 2.02
C ARG A 70 -1.55 7.00 0.84
N ASN A 71 -0.24 7.09 0.69
CA ASN A 71 0.49 6.39 -0.37
C ASN A 71 0.44 4.86 -0.19
N VAL A 72 0.52 4.35 1.04
CA VAL A 72 0.28 2.93 1.34
C VAL A 72 -1.14 2.52 0.97
N GLU A 73 -2.11 3.36 1.29
CA GLU A 73 -3.52 3.08 0.98
C GLU A 73 -3.83 2.97 -0.51
N LEU A 74 -3.06 3.65 -1.37
CA LEU A 74 -3.20 3.53 -2.83
C LEU A 74 -2.99 2.10 -3.35
N ALA A 75 -2.26 1.26 -2.62
CA ALA A 75 -2.12 -0.16 -2.95
C ALA A 75 -3.47 -0.91 -2.95
N PHE A 76 -4.44 -0.41 -2.17
CA PHE A 76 -5.80 -0.94 -2.11
C PHE A 76 -6.76 -0.30 -3.13
N GLY A 77 -6.26 0.55 -4.01
CA GLY A 77 -7.06 1.29 -4.98
C GLY A 77 -7.78 2.51 -4.38
N TYR A 78 -8.56 3.19 -5.21
CA TYR A 78 -9.25 4.43 -4.84
C TYR A 78 -10.65 4.51 -5.45
N GLY A 79 -11.57 5.20 -4.77
CA GLY A 79 -12.93 5.46 -5.21
C GLY A 79 -13.72 4.17 -5.42
N GLN A 80 -14.50 4.11 -6.49
CA GLN A 80 -15.34 2.94 -6.82
C GLN A 80 -14.55 1.64 -7.07
N ASN A 81 -13.26 1.75 -7.28
CA ASN A 81 -12.34 0.62 -7.52
C ASN A 81 -11.50 0.29 -6.28
N GLN A 82 -11.86 0.81 -5.11
CA GLN A 82 -11.19 0.47 -3.87
C GLN A 82 -11.41 -1.00 -3.52
N CYS A 83 -10.39 -1.65 -2.95
CA CYS A 83 -10.48 -3.03 -2.52
C CYS A 83 -11.56 -3.21 -1.44
N ALA A 84 -12.57 -4.02 -1.72
CA ALA A 84 -13.64 -4.32 -0.77
C ALA A 84 -13.13 -5.08 0.47
N GLY A 85 -12.03 -5.85 0.32
CA GLY A 85 -11.41 -6.62 1.40
C GLY A 85 -10.48 -5.82 2.31
N LYS A 86 -10.24 -4.52 2.04
CA LYS A 86 -9.29 -3.70 2.83
C LYS A 86 -9.54 -3.80 4.33
N GLN A 87 -10.77 -3.61 4.77
CA GLN A 87 -11.12 -3.63 6.19
C GLN A 87 -10.89 -5.00 6.83
N VAL A 88 -11.24 -6.07 6.10
CA VAL A 88 -11.05 -7.45 6.57
C VAL A 88 -9.56 -7.73 6.78
N VAL A 89 -8.70 -7.36 5.83
CA VAL A 89 -7.25 -7.54 5.94
C VAL A 89 -6.68 -6.83 7.16
N PHE A 90 -7.11 -5.59 7.43
CA PHE A 90 -6.66 -4.86 8.62
C PHE A 90 -7.11 -5.51 9.91
N ILE A 91 -8.34 -6.04 9.98
CA ILE A 91 -8.83 -6.77 11.15
C ILE A 91 -8.02 -8.05 11.36
N GLU A 92 -7.78 -8.83 10.32
CA GLU A 92 -7.00 -10.07 10.38
C GLU A 92 -5.56 -9.82 10.83
N ILE A 93 -4.86 -8.84 10.24
CA ILE A 93 -3.49 -8.51 10.62
C ILE A 93 -3.43 -8.07 12.09
N ASN A 94 -4.32 -7.19 12.52
CA ASN A 94 -4.34 -6.72 13.91
C ASN A 94 -4.63 -7.88 14.89
N LYS A 95 -5.54 -8.79 14.54
CA LYS A 95 -5.83 -9.97 15.34
C LYS A 95 -4.60 -10.88 15.47
N ILE A 96 -3.93 -11.19 14.36
CA ILE A 96 -2.72 -12.03 14.35
C ILE A 96 -1.62 -11.40 15.21
N LEU A 97 -1.36 -10.10 15.05
CA LEU A 97 -0.34 -9.40 15.84
C LEU A 97 -0.67 -9.39 17.34
N PHE A 98 -1.94 -9.18 17.67
CA PHE A 98 -2.39 -9.22 19.07
C PHE A 98 -2.23 -10.61 19.68
N GLU A 99 -2.65 -11.67 18.98
CA GLU A 99 -2.52 -13.06 19.46
C GLU A 99 -1.04 -13.47 19.58
N ALA A 100 -0.19 -13.09 18.63
CA ALA A 100 1.25 -13.35 18.68
C ALA A 100 1.89 -12.67 19.89
N SER A 101 1.53 -11.41 20.17
CA SER A 101 2.02 -10.66 21.32
C SER A 101 1.58 -11.29 22.66
N LEU A 102 0.38 -11.87 22.74
CA LEU A 102 -0.08 -12.59 23.90
C LEU A 102 0.71 -13.89 24.12
N LEU A 103 1.03 -14.62 23.06
CA LEU A 103 1.85 -15.82 23.13
C LEU A 103 3.25 -15.51 23.65
N ASP A 104 3.91 -14.47 23.14
CA ASP A 104 5.22 -14.02 23.62
C ASP A 104 5.20 -13.62 25.10
N LEU A 105 4.09 -13.13 25.61
CA LEU A 105 3.90 -12.79 27.02
C LEU A 105 3.67 -14.03 27.90
N LEU A 106 3.09 -15.10 27.34
CA LEU A 106 2.73 -16.31 28.08
C LEU A 106 3.87 -17.34 28.10
N ILE A 107 4.73 -17.40 27.09
CA ILE A 107 5.85 -18.35 27.01
C ILE A 107 6.74 -18.33 28.26
N PRO A 108 7.16 -17.17 28.82
CA PRO A 108 7.98 -17.11 30.01
C PRO A 108 7.31 -17.61 31.29
N LEU A 109 5.99 -17.83 31.30
CA LEU A 109 5.25 -18.32 32.47
C LEU A 109 5.22 -19.86 32.53
N TYR A 110 5.71 -20.55 31.51
CA TYR A 110 5.73 -22.01 31.43
C TYR A 110 7.15 -22.61 31.54
N GLU A 111 8.20 -21.79 31.71
CA GLU A 111 9.56 -22.18 32.04
C GLU A 111 9.81 -22.04 33.57
#